data_0dd8ca40e0b36dd04d61c18d7d68d102
#
_entry.id   0dd8ca40e0b36dd04d61c18d7d68d102
#
_cell.length_a   1.000
_cell.length_b   1.000
_cell.length_c   1.000
_cell.angle_alpha   90.00
_cell.angle_beta   90.00
_cell.angle_gamma   90.00
#
_symmetry.space_group_name_H-M   'P 1'
#
loop_
_entity.id
_entity.type
_entity.pdbx_description
1 polymer ?
#
loop_
_entity_poly.entity_id
_entity_poly.type
_entity_poly.pdbx_seq_one_letter_code
_entity_poly.pdbx_strand_id
1 'polypeptide(L)'
;MALLQCKDFLKNSNKLILEDKDTAEVARKISKNKLTEVAAIASEKAAEIYGLDIVEKNIQTIKNNETRFVIVSSEDSLNSTIEKNKASLKLILNHSNGSLAKVLNIFSDNNINLTKIQSIPVIETPWKYSFFIDLTFTNINDYTNAVKNVKLCSELFKEFGLYKSEKL
;
A
#
# COMPACT_ATOMS: atom_id res chain seq x y z
N MET A 1 12.06 7.13 1.31
CA MET A 1 11.12 6.89 0.17
C MET A 1 11.22 7.96 -0.91
N ALA A 2 11.04 9.25 -0.61
CA ALA A 2 11.09 10.34 -1.61
C ALA A 2 12.42 10.41 -2.38
N LEU A 3 13.56 10.24 -1.71
CA LEU A 3 14.89 10.21 -2.35
C LEU A 3 15.01 9.11 -3.41
N LEU A 4 14.46 7.92 -3.15
CA LEU A 4 14.46 6.83 -4.13
C LEU A 4 13.58 7.14 -5.35
N GLN A 5 12.49 7.86 -5.16
CA GLN A 5 11.61 8.29 -6.25
C GLN A 5 12.24 9.37 -7.13
N CYS A 6 13.27 10.07 -6.65
CA CYS A 6 13.99 11.11 -7.38
C CYS A 6 15.43 10.70 -7.75
N LYS A 7 15.71 9.40 -7.78
CA LYS A 7 17.06 8.84 -7.92
C LYS A 7 17.81 9.37 -9.16
N ASP A 8 17.15 9.46 -10.31
CA ASP A 8 17.82 9.87 -11.56
C ASP A 8 18.19 11.34 -11.54
N PHE A 9 17.31 12.20 -11.01
CA PHE A 9 17.62 13.62 -10.80
C PHE A 9 18.80 13.80 -9.83
N LEU A 10 18.79 13.07 -8.71
CA LEU A 10 19.81 13.19 -7.67
C LEU A 10 21.18 12.68 -8.11
N LYS A 11 21.27 11.66 -8.96
CA LYS A 11 22.53 11.16 -9.50
C LYS A 11 23.33 12.24 -10.25
N ASN A 12 22.65 13.18 -10.88
CA ASN A 12 23.27 14.22 -11.70
C ASN A 12 23.46 15.55 -10.95
N SER A 13 23.06 15.62 -9.70
CA SER A 13 23.00 16.89 -8.96
C SER A 13 24.31 17.32 -8.30
N ASN A 14 25.31 16.42 -8.17
CA ASN A 14 26.56 16.65 -7.41
C ASN A 14 26.34 17.26 -6.00
N LYS A 15 25.18 17.04 -5.40
CA LYS A 15 24.81 17.57 -4.08
C LYS A 15 24.97 16.50 -2.99
N LEU A 16 25.28 16.93 -1.78
CA LEU A 16 25.22 16.06 -0.62
C LEU A 16 23.76 15.74 -0.30
N ILE A 17 23.43 14.45 -0.31
CA ILE A 17 22.07 13.97 -0.06
C ILE A 17 21.99 13.54 1.40
N LEU A 18 21.05 14.14 2.14
CA LEU A 18 20.75 13.80 3.53
C LEU A 18 19.33 13.23 3.61
N GLU A 19 19.17 12.14 4.35
CA GLU A 19 17.85 11.54 4.60
C GLU A 19 17.24 12.12 5.87
N ASP A 20 15.94 12.51 5.80
CA ASP A 20 15.14 12.92 6.96
C ASP A 20 13.80 12.15 6.95
N LYS A 21 13.09 12.18 8.05
CA LYS A 21 11.88 11.38 8.29
C LYS A 21 10.68 11.82 7.46
N ASP A 22 10.55 13.12 7.20
CA ASP A 22 9.38 13.71 6.54
C ASP A 22 9.76 14.86 5.62
N THR A 23 9.25 14.85 4.39
CA THR A 23 9.59 15.82 3.35
C THR A 23 9.01 17.22 3.61
N ALA A 24 7.79 17.31 4.12
CA ALA A 24 7.14 18.56 4.44
C ALA A 24 7.76 19.19 5.69
N GLU A 25 8.16 18.39 6.66
CA GLU A 25 8.87 18.84 7.85
C GLU A 25 10.24 19.44 7.51
N VAL A 26 10.97 18.87 6.54
CA VAL A 26 12.23 19.46 6.05
C VAL A 26 11.97 20.84 5.43
N ALA A 27 10.95 20.98 4.57
CA ALA A 27 10.57 22.27 4.01
C ALA A 27 10.24 23.31 5.11
N ARG A 28 9.49 22.88 6.12
CA ARG A 28 9.20 23.73 7.29
C ARG A 28 10.46 24.19 8.03
N LYS A 29 11.41 23.27 8.27
CA LYS A 29 12.69 23.59 8.94
C LYS A 29 13.52 24.60 8.15
N ILE A 30 13.60 24.45 6.82
CA ILE A 30 14.32 25.36 5.94
C ILE A 30 13.72 26.77 6.04
N SER A 31 12.41 26.91 5.92
CA SER A 31 11.70 28.17 6.03
C SER A 31 11.89 28.82 7.41
N LYS A 32 11.61 28.06 8.49
CA LYS A 32 11.69 28.55 9.87
C LYS A 32 13.08 29.01 10.24
N ASN A 33 14.13 28.31 9.83
CA ASN A 33 15.52 28.59 10.18
C ASN A 33 16.23 29.45 9.12
N LYS A 34 15.53 29.89 8.05
CA LYS A 34 16.05 30.70 6.94
C LYS A 34 17.34 30.12 6.34
N LEU A 35 17.34 28.80 6.10
CA LEU A 35 18.49 28.09 5.54
C LEU A 35 18.58 28.38 4.02
N THR A 36 19.69 28.95 3.56
CA THR A 36 19.87 29.36 2.16
C THR A 36 20.68 28.38 1.32
N GLU A 37 21.43 27.47 1.95
CA GLU A 37 22.29 26.50 1.26
C GLU A 37 21.70 25.08 1.23
N VAL A 38 20.45 24.91 1.66
CA VAL A 38 19.77 23.63 1.77
C VAL A 38 18.49 23.64 0.96
N ALA A 39 18.23 22.59 0.20
CA ALA A 39 16.98 22.40 -0.51
C ALA A 39 16.27 21.13 -0.01
N ALA A 40 14.94 21.12 -0.02
CA ALA A 40 14.11 19.97 0.30
C ALA A 40 13.52 19.35 -0.97
N ILE A 41 13.39 18.02 -1.00
CA ILE A 41 12.47 17.34 -1.90
C ILE A 41 11.11 17.32 -1.20
N ALA A 42 10.14 18.05 -1.73
CA ALA A 42 8.81 18.19 -1.15
C ALA A 42 7.75 18.41 -2.25
N SER A 43 6.48 18.48 -1.85
CA SER A 43 5.40 18.85 -2.77
C SER A 43 5.38 20.35 -3.07
N GLU A 44 4.81 20.74 -4.22
CA GLU A 44 4.56 22.15 -4.54
C GLU A 44 3.70 22.82 -3.45
N LYS A 45 2.75 22.10 -2.88
CA LYS A 45 1.91 22.59 -1.79
C LYS A 45 2.70 22.92 -0.52
N ALA A 46 3.74 22.15 -0.21
CA ALA A 46 4.63 22.48 0.91
C ALA A 46 5.43 23.75 0.66
N ALA A 47 5.91 23.97 -0.57
CA ALA A 47 6.58 25.22 -0.93
C ALA A 47 5.66 26.43 -0.74
N GLU A 48 4.42 26.33 -1.22
CA GLU A 48 3.40 27.40 -1.06
C GLU A 48 3.11 27.70 0.43
N ILE A 49 2.88 26.65 1.25
CA ILE A 49 2.56 26.82 2.68
C ILE A 49 3.71 27.45 3.46
N TYR A 50 4.95 27.09 3.13
CA TYR A 50 6.12 27.56 3.88
C TYR A 50 6.85 28.74 3.23
N GLY A 51 6.31 29.31 2.14
CA GLY A 51 6.87 30.46 1.45
C GLY A 51 8.27 30.20 0.90
N LEU A 52 8.47 29.03 0.27
CA LEU A 52 9.73 28.61 -0.35
C LEU A 52 9.63 28.67 -1.88
N ASP A 53 10.73 29.04 -2.53
CA ASP A 53 10.84 29.01 -3.97
C ASP A 53 11.03 27.57 -4.48
N ILE A 54 10.41 27.27 -5.61
CA ILE A 54 10.56 25.98 -6.28
C ILE A 54 11.72 26.07 -7.27
N VAL A 55 12.82 25.39 -6.97
CA VAL A 55 14.03 25.38 -7.82
C VAL A 55 13.85 24.49 -9.06
N GLU A 56 13.23 23.31 -8.89
CA GLU A 56 13.01 22.36 -9.99
C GLU A 56 11.70 21.60 -9.78
N LYS A 57 10.95 21.38 -10.86
CA LYS A 57 9.67 20.67 -10.86
C LYS A 57 9.79 19.29 -11.52
N ASN A 58 8.88 18.38 -11.15
CA ASN A 58 8.74 17.08 -11.78
C ASN A 58 10.02 16.21 -11.75
N ILE A 59 10.76 16.29 -10.64
CA ILE A 59 12.04 15.59 -10.43
C ILE A 59 11.90 14.09 -10.16
N GLN A 60 10.65 13.57 -10.02
CA GLN A 60 10.43 12.15 -9.80
C GLN A 60 10.78 11.31 -11.03
N THR A 61 11.52 10.23 -10.82
CA THR A 61 11.90 9.24 -11.85
C THR A 61 10.68 8.51 -12.39
N ILE A 62 9.74 8.12 -11.51
CA ILE A 62 8.50 7.44 -11.88
C ILE A 62 7.36 8.46 -11.83
N LYS A 63 6.81 8.81 -13.00
CA LYS A 63 5.75 9.82 -13.12
C LYS A 63 4.38 9.33 -12.63
N ASN A 64 4.12 8.02 -12.71
CA ASN A 64 2.87 7.40 -12.27
C ASN A 64 3.05 6.78 -10.88
N ASN A 65 3.15 7.62 -9.86
CA ASN A 65 3.21 7.16 -8.47
C ASN A 65 1.85 7.42 -7.81
N GLU A 66 1.17 6.34 -7.47
CA GLU A 66 -0.13 6.41 -6.81
C GLU A 66 0.00 6.05 -5.32
N THR A 67 -0.62 6.85 -4.46
CA THR A 67 -0.75 6.54 -3.02
C THR A 67 -2.16 6.08 -2.74
N ARG A 68 -2.29 4.86 -2.19
CA ARG A 68 -3.57 4.33 -1.78
C ARG A 68 -3.89 4.72 -0.35
N PHE A 69 -5.01 5.36 -0.14
CA PHE A 69 -5.58 5.63 1.18
C PHE A 69 -6.68 4.62 1.49
N VAL A 70 -6.77 4.21 2.74
CA VAL A 70 -7.79 3.28 3.25
C VAL A 70 -8.52 3.98 4.38
N ILE A 71 -9.85 4.04 4.29
CA ILE A 71 -10.68 4.51 5.41
C ILE A 71 -10.90 3.30 6.32
N VAL A 72 -10.54 3.46 7.61
CA VAL A 72 -10.70 2.42 8.62
C VAL A 72 -11.76 2.87 9.62
N SER A 73 -12.72 1.99 9.92
CA SER A 73 -13.75 2.20 10.94
C SER A 73 -13.70 1.08 11.97
N SER A 74 -13.99 1.39 13.24
CA SER A 74 -14.14 0.40 14.32
C SER A 74 -15.52 -0.26 14.35
N GLU A 75 -16.49 0.30 13.61
CA GLU A 75 -17.87 -0.20 13.57
C GLU A 75 -18.20 -0.71 12.17
N ASP A 76 -19.08 -1.72 12.09
CA ASP A 76 -19.68 -2.19 10.84
C ASP A 76 -20.68 -1.17 10.25
N SER A 77 -20.46 0.11 10.50
CA SER A 77 -21.31 1.23 10.06
C SER A 77 -21.34 1.41 8.53
N LEU A 78 -20.51 0.70 7.79
CA LEU A 78 -20.51 0.69 6.33
C LEU A 78 -21.42 -0.39 5.72
N ASN A 79 -22.59 -0.64 6.33
CA ASN A 79 -23.71 -1.31 5.68
C ASN A 79 -24.26 -0.43 4.56
N SER A 80 -23.41 -0.11 3.59
CA SER A 80 -23.83 0.63 2.43
C SER A 80 -24.35 -0.36 1.38
N THR A 81 -25.42 0.01 0.73
CA THR A 81 -25.96 -0.58 -0.51
C THR A 81 -24.96 -0.48 -1.68
N ILE A 82 -23.73 -0.06 -1.42
CA ILE A 82 -22.67 0.14 -2.41
C ILE A 82 -22.14 -1.23 -2.84
N GLU A 83 -22.12 -1.45 -4.14
CA GLU A 83 -21.53 -2.64 -4.76
C GLU A 83 -20.07 -2.79 -4.37
N LYS A 84 -19.74 -3.90 -3.72
CA LYS A 84 -18.39 -4.18 -3.21
C LYS A 84 -17.59 -4.90 -4.28
N ASN A 85 -16.35 -4.47 -4.51
CA ASN A 85 -15.47 -5.02 -5.55
C ASN A 85 -14.05 -5.31 -5.07
N LYS A 86 -13.76 -5.12 -3.78
CA LYS A 86 -12.44 -5.34 -3.19
C LYS A 86 -12.53 -5.89 -1.78
N ALA A 87 -11.59 -6.77 -1.44
CA ALA A 87 -11.44 -7.33 -0.11
C ALA A 87 -9.98 -7.30 0.35
N SER A 88 -9.77 -7.16 1.66
CA SER A 88 -8.48 -7.32 2.32
C SER A 88 -8.56 -8.42 3.35
N LEU A 89 -7.67 -9.42 3.23
CA LEU A 89 -7.69 -10.65 3.99
C LEU A 89 -6.36 -10.90 4.71
N LYS A 90 -6.42 -11.64 5.82
CA LYS A 90 -5.27 -12.32 6.42
C LYS A 90 -5.53 -13.82 6.44
N LEU A 91 -4.55 -14.59 5.99
CA LEU A 91 -4.56 -16.05 6.00
C LEU A 91 -3.34 -16.57 6.77
N ILE A 92 -3.53 -17.67 7.51
CA ILE A 92 -2.44 -18.55 7.93
C ILE A 92 -2.73 -19.91 7.34
N LEU A 93 -1.74 -20.46 6.62
CA LEU A 93 -1.88 -21.72 5.91
C LEU A 93 -1.05 -22.80 6.60
N ASN A 94 -1.45 -24.06 6.42
CA ASN A 94 -0.66 -25.20 6.85
C ASN A 94 0.71 -25.18 6.16
N HIS A 95 1.76 -25.52 6.89
CA HIS A 95 3.11 -25.64 6.36
C HIS A 95 3.24 -26.95 5.55
N SER A 96 2.70 -26.94 4.35
CA SER A 96 2.75 -28.07 3.43
C SER A 96 3.01 -27.61 1.99
N ASN A 97 3.58 -28.49 1.19
CA ASN A 97 3.88 -28.22 -0.21
C ASN A 97 2.60 -27.83 -0.96
N GLY A 98 2.64 -26.67 -1.64
CA GLY A 98 1.54 -26.21 -2.48
C GLY A 98 0.37 -25.55 -1.74
N SER A 99 0.41 -25.35 -0.40
CA SER A 99 -0.71 -24.74 0.33
C SER A 99 -1.06 -23.36 -0.17
N LEU A 100 -0.06 -22.49 -0.41
CA LEU A 100 -0.30 -21.18 -1.00
C LEU A 100 -0.80 -21.29 -2.46
N ALA A 101 -0.20 -22.16 -3.26
CA ALA A 101 -0.62 -22.37 -4.65
C ALA A 101 -2.08 -22.82 -4.74
N LYS A 102 -2.54 -23.70 -3.84
CA LYS A 102 -3.94 -24.10 -3.76
C LYS A 102 -4.88 -22.93 -3.53
N VAL A 103 -4.53 -22.04 -2.62
CA VAL A 103 -5.33 -20.81 -2.34
C VAL A 103 -5.34 -19.88 -3.55
N LEU A 104 -4.19 -19.68 -4.21
CA LEU A 104 -4.11 -18.85 -5.41
C LEU A 104 -4.94 -19.41 -6.57
N ASN A 105 -4.95 -20.74 -6.75
CA ASN A 105 -5.79 -21.41 -7.75
C ASN A 105 -7.29 -21.20 -7.44
N ILE A 106 -7.70 -21.31 -6.16
CA ILE A 106 -9.10 -21.05 -5.78
C ILE A 106 -9.52 -19.63 -6.19
N PHE A 107 -8.66 -18.64 -5.97
CA PHE A 107 -8.97 -17.28 -6.41
C PHE A 107 -9.04 -17.16 -7.94
N SER A 108 -8.08 -17.77 -8.65
CA SER A 108 -8.05 -17.76 -10.12
C SER A 108 -9.30 -18.41 -10.73
N ASP A 109 -9.68 -19.59 -10.22
CA ASP A 109 -10.83 -20.36 -10.70
C ASP A 109 -12.18 -19.66 -10.47
N ASN A 110 -12.21 -18.69 -9.53
CA ASN A 110 -13.37 -17.85 -9.26
C ASN A 110 -13.25 -16.44 -9.85
N ASN A 111 -12.40 -16.20 -10.85
CA ASN A 111 -12.19 -14.91 -11.50
C ASN A 111 -11.82 -13.76 -10.55
N ILE A 112 -11.07 -14.07 -9.50
CA ILE A 112 -10.61 -13.09 -8.51
C ILE A 112 -9.15 -12.74 -8.80
N ASN A 113 -8.89 -11.44 -8.92
CA ASN A 113 -7.53 -10.94 -9.12
C ASN A 113 -6.89 -10.51 -7.80
N LEU A 114 -5.61 -10.84 -7.61
CA LEU A 114 -4.81 -10.36 -6.50
C LEU A 114 -4.14 -9.03 -6.87
N THR A 115 -4.32 -8.03 -6.02
CA THR A 115 -3.66 -6.73 -6.18
C THR A 115 -2.53 -6.50 -5.18
N LYS A 116 -2.46 -7.33 -4.15
CA LYS A 116 -1.37 -7.36 -3.16
C LYS A 116 -1.25 -8.74 -2.56
N ILE A 117 -0.02 -9.19 -2.34
CA ILE A 117 0.31 -10.29 -1.45
C ILE A 117 1.57 -9.95 -0.66
N GLN A 118 1.51 -10.12 0.65
CA GLN A 118 2.63 -9.90 1.57
C GLN A 118 2.64 -10.99 2.62
N SER A 119 3.79 -11.62 2.82
CA SER A 119 3.99 -12.60 3.90
C SER A 119 4.73 -11.96 5.06
N ILE A 120 4.32 -12.31 6.28
CA ILE A 120 4.98 -11.92 7.53
C ILE A 120 5.14 -13.19 8.37
N PRO A 121 6.35 -13.50 8.89
CA PRO A 121 6.54 -14.63 9.78
C PRO A 121 5.65 -14.52 11.03
N VAL A 122 5.11 -15.64 11.49
CA VAL A 122 4.41 -15.73 12.78
C VAL A 122 5.46 -15.92 13.86
N ILE A 123 5.65 -14.91 14.72
CA ILE A 123 6.74 -14.87 15.72
C ILE A 123 6.72 -16.09 16.65
N GLU A 124 5.54 -16.52 17.08
CA GLU A 124 5.35 -17.59 18.06
C GLU A 124 5.42 -19.00 17.47
N THR A 125 5.47 -19.13 16.14
CA THR A 125 5.44 -20.45 15.47
C THR A 125 6.46 -20.46 14.34
N PRO A 126 7.63 -21.11 14.52
CA PRO A 126 8.64 -21.26 13.47
C PRO A 126 8.05 -21.82 12.18
N TRP A 127 8.49 -21.30 11.03
CA TRP A 127 8.11 -21.72 9.67
C TRP A 127 6.66 -21.44 9.28
N LYS A 128 5.85 -20.79 10.12
CA LYS A 128 4.53 -20.30 9.76
C LYS A 128 4.56 -18.85 9.28
N TYR A 129 3.71 -18.55 8.29
CA TYR A 129 3.58 -17.22 7.70
C TYR A 129 2.12 -16.78 7.71
N SER A 130 1.90 -15.52 8.05
CA SER A 130 0.65 -14.81 7.81
C SER A 130 0.73 -14.17 6.42
N PHE A 131 -0.23 -14.47 5.56
CA PHE A 131 -0.37 -13.84 4.25
C PHE A 131 -1.42 -12.74 4.31
N PHE A 132 -1.03 -11.52 3.98
CA PHE A 132 -1.93 -10.39 3.83
C PHE A 132 -2.20 -10.20 2.34
N ILE A 133 -3.45 -10.29 1.94
CA ILE A 133 -3.86 -10.38 0.54
C ILE A 133 -4.95 -9.34 0.29
N ASP A 134 -4.79 -8.54 -0.78
CA ASP A 134 -5.85 -7.70 -1.30
C ASP A 134 -6.35 -8.29 -2.62
N LEU A 135 -7.65 -8.41 -2.73
CA LEU A 135 -8.36 -9.01 -3.85
C LEU A 135 -9.27 -8.01 -4.53
N THR A 136 -9.42 -8.12 -5.84
CA THR A 136 -10.48 -7.45 -6.61
C THR A 136 -11.31 -8.47 -7.38
N PHE A 137 -12.60 -8.21 -7.51
CA PHE A 137 -13.59 -9.05 -8.19
C PHE A 137 -14.71 -8.19 -8.76
N THR A 138 -15.41 -8.71 -9.75
CA THR A 138 -16.56 -8.05 -10.38
C THR A 138 -17.90 -8.56 -9.82
N ASN A 139 -17.93 -9.81 -9.37
CA ASN A 139 -19.14 -10.45 -8.85
C ASN A 139 -18.92 -10.91 -7.40
N ILE A 140 -19.81 -10.47 -6.52
CA ILE A 140 -19.76 -10.82 -5.09
C ILE A 140 -19.98 -12.33 -4.84
N ASN A 141 -20.72 -13.03 -5.72
CA ASN A 141 -20.94 -14.47 -5.59
C ASN A 141 -19.63 -15.25 -5.83
N ASP A 142 -18.80 -14.82 -6.79
CA ASP A 142 -17.50 -15.44 -7.05
C ASP A 142 -16.59 -15.30 -5.83
N TYR A 143 -16.57 -14.10 -5.23
CA TYR A 143 -15.86 -13.85 -3.97
C TYR A 143 -16.36 -14.75 -2.84
N THR A 144 -17.66 -14.84 -2.64
CA THR A 144 -18.26 -15.66 -1.58
C THR A 144 -17.93 -17.14 -1.74
N ASN A 145 -17.98 -17.66 -2.96
CA ASN A 145 -17.62 -19.05 -3.28
C ASN A 145 -16.12 -19.30 -3.02
N ALA A 146 -15.25 -18.42 -3.46
CA ALA A 146 -13.82 -18.53 -3.23
C ALA A 146 -13.48 -18.50 -1.73
N VAL A 147 -14.05 -17.57 -0.97
CA VAL A 147 -13.83 -17.45 0.48
C VAL A 147 -14.26 -18.71 1.22
N LYS A 148 -15.40 -19.33 0.84
CA LYS A 148 -15.84 -20.58 1.41
C LYS A 148 -14.78 -21.69 1.25
N ASN A 149 -14.21 -21.82 0.06
CA ASN A 149 -13.18 -22.83 -0.23
C ASN A 149 -11.83 -22.50 0.42
N VAL A 150 -11.43 -21.23 0.45
CA VAL A 150 -10.20 -20.78 1.10
C VAL A 150 -10.25 -21.04 2.61
N LYS A 151 -11.38 -20.79 3.27
CA LYS A 151 -11.57 -21.09 4.70
C LYS A 151 -11.31 -22.57 5.01
N LEU A 152 -11.69 -23.50 4.13
CA LEU A 152 -11.45 -24.94 4.31
C LEU A 152 -9.96 -25.31 4.19
N CYS A 153 -9.16 -24.49 3.53
CA CYS A 153 -7.72 -24.72 3.29
C CYS A 153 -6.82 -23.90 4.25
N SER A 154 -7.40 -23.08 5.11
CA SER A 154 -6.68 -22.15 5.98
C SER A 154 -6.79 -22.56 7.44
N GLU A 155 -5.70 -22.46 8.20
CA GLU A 155 -5.73 -22.59 9.67
C GLU A 155 -6.39 -21.37 10.30
N LEU A 156 -6.15 -20.18 9.73
CA LEU A 156 -6.78 -18.94 10.12
C LEU A 156 -7.19 -18.17 8.88
N PHE A 157 -8.43 -17.70 8.88
CA PHE A 157 -8.98 -16.76 7.91
C PHE A 157 -9.53 -15.54 8.65
N LYS A 158 -9.08 -14.35 8.27
CA LYS A 158 -9.63 -13.09 8.77
C LYS A 158 -9.86 -12.13 7.60
N GLU A 159 -11.10 -11.67 7.46
CA GLU A 159 -11.46 -10.58 6.58
C GLU A 159 -11.33 -9.26 7.36
N PHE A 160 -10.51 -8.33 6.86
CA PHE A 160 -10.37 -7.00 7.44
C PHE A 160 -11.42 -6.04 6.91
N GLY A 161 -11.90 -6.28 5.70
CA GLY A 161 -12.92 -5.48 5.09
C GLY A 161 -13.28 -5.95 3.70
N LEU A 162 -14.53 -5.72 3.36
CA LEU A 162 -15.13 -5.94 2.05
C LEU A 162 -15.77 -4.60 1.63
N TYR A 163 -15.20 -3.93 0.61
CA TYR A 163 -15.47 -2.53 0.31
C TYR A 163 -15.44 -2.23 -1.18
N LYS A 164 -15.94 -1.05 -1.57
CA LYS A 164 -15.76 -0.52 -2.91
C LYS A 164 -14.42 0.21 -3.00
N SER A 165 -13.63 -0.12 -4.01
CA SER A 165 -12.43 0.60 -4.39
C SER A 165 -12.70 1.35 -5.68
N GLU A 166 -12.46 2.65 -5.67
CA GLU A 166 -12.48 3.49 -6.86
C GLU A 166 -11.06 3.93 -7.18
N LYS A 167 -10.72 3.94 -8.47
CA LYS A 167 -9.56 4.72 -8.94
C LYS A 167 -10.05 6.15 -9.13
N LEU A 168 -9.38 7.08 -8.50
CA LEU A 168 -9.58 8.50 -8.73
C LEU A 168 -8.98 8.92 -10.07
#